data_2897ff6d86af6c447bc19e4fbf7c75e2
#
_entry.id   2897ff6d86af6c447bc19e4fbf7c75e2
#
_cell.length_a   1.000
_cell.length_b   1.000
_cell.length_c   1.000
_cell.angle_alpha   90.00
_cell.angle_beta   90.00
_cell.angle_gamma   90.00
#
_symmetry.space_group_name_H-M   'P 1'
#
loop_
_entity.id
_entity.type
_entity.pdbx_description
1 polymer ?
#
loop_
_entity_poly.entity_id
_entity_poly.type
_entity_poly.pdbx_seq_one_letter_code
_entity_poly.pdbx_strand_id
1 'polypeptide(L)'
;MEKAADALRAGGRLAVVVTHHVAGGTTDFFARAQDCYERHDPATPPGLRLQPSSEIRSHTEEFEDCPRFGDVTVTRCEQDITYTADRYLDVLRTYSGHRALDSTRRAALLACVRDLIEKGHGGRITKRYLHELIVATRVTP
;
A
#
# COMPACT_ATOMS: atom_id res chain seq x y z
N MET A 1 13.59 9.15 -12.66
CA MET A 1 14.29 10.16 -11.83
C MET A 1 14.78 11.37 -12.60
N GLU A 2 15.28 11.27 -13.83
CA GLU A 2 15.83 12.39 -14.63
C GLU A 2 14.89 13.59 -14.75
N LYS A 3 13.62 13.37 -15.13
CA LYS A 3 12.64 14.47 -15.24
C LYS A 3 12.39 15.20 -13.91
N ALA A 4 12.45 14.51 -12.80
CA ALA A 4 12.32 15.13 -11.48
C ALA A 4 13.53 16.02 -11.18
N ALA A 5 14.73 15.56 -11.54
CA ALA A 5 15.94 16.35 -11.41
C ALA A 5 15.91 17.61 -12.30
N ASP A 6 15.34 17.52 -13.51
CA ASP A 6 15.20 18.68 -14.41
C ASP A 6 14.28 19.76 -13.84
N ALA A 7 13.25 19.35 -13.11
CA ALA A 7 12.28 20.27 -12.51
C ALA A 7 12.81 20.97 -11.25
N LEU A 8 13.92 20.51 -10.68
CA LEU A 8 14.48 21.05 -9.43
C LEU A 8 15.66 21.99 -9.74
N ARG A 9 15.82 23.04 -8.96
CA ARG A 9 17.06 23.83 -8.89
C ARG A 9 18.16 23.02 -8.18
N ALA A 10 19.42 23.37 -8.38
CA ALA A 10 20.54 22.81 -7.61
C ALA A 10 20.28 22.97 -6.09
N GLY A 11 20.55 21.95 -5.31
CA GLY A 11 20.23 21.87 -3.89
C GLY A 11 18.74 21.75 -3.57
N GLY A 12 17.86 21.69 -4.59
CA GLY A 12 16.43 21.38 -4.42
C GLY A 12 16.24 19.95 -3.94
N ARG A 13 15.13 19.68 -3.21
CA ARG A 13 14.83 18.36 -2.66
C ARG A 13 13.63 17.73 -3.35
N LEU A 14 13.76 16.44 -3.65
CA LEU A 14 12.65 15.58 -4.05
C LEU A 14 12.20 14.79 -2.82
N ALA A 15 10.91 14.85 -2.52
CA ALA A 15 10.29 14.05 -1.48
C ALA A 15 9.29 13.09 -2.12
N VAL A 16 9.44 11.80 -1.84
CA VAL A 16 8.52 10.75 -2.29
C VAL A 16 7.93 10.07 -1.07
N VAL A 17 6.61 9.98 -1.02
CA VAL A 17 5.89 9.23 0.02
C VAL A 17 5.40 7.93 -0.59
N VAL A 18 5.79 6.82 0.02
CA VAL A 18 5.34 5.47 -0.34
C VAL A 18 4.53 4.91 0.81
N THR A 19 3.40 4.27 0.49
CA THR A 19 2.57 3.59 1.49
C THR A 19 2.52 2.10 1.18
N HIS A 20 2.94 1.30 2.15
CA HIS A 20 2.90 -0.16 2.08
C HIS A 20 1.78 -0.71 2.96
N HIS A 21 1.18 -1.79 2.48
CA HIS A 21 0.25 -2.60 3.26
C HIS A 21 1.07 -3.67 3.99
N VAL A 22 1.09 -3.60 5.32
CA VAL A 22 1.92 -4.49 6.14
C VAL A 22 1.09 -5.29 7.13
N ALA A 23 1.69 -6.36 7.66
CA ALA A 23 1.10 -7.17 8.71
C ALA A 23 0.93 -6.34 9.99
N GLY A 24 -0.16 -6.58 10.69
CA GLY A 24 -0.53 -5.87 11.92
C GLY A 24 -2.01 -5.52 11.97
N GLY A 25 -2.43 -4.87 13.04
CA GLY A 25 -3.85 -4.60 13.27
C GLY A 25 -4.67 -5.89 13.39
N THR A 26 -5.77 -6.00 12.67
CA THR A 26 -6.63 -7.20 12.67
C THR A 26 -6.07 -8.25 11.70
N THR A 27 -4.93 -8.85 12.05
CA THR A 27 -4.18 -9.77 11.19
C THR A 27 -5.01 -10.95 10.70
N ASP A 28 -5.87 -11.51 11.56
CA ASP A 28 -6.75 -12.64 11.20
C ASP A 28 -7.73 -12.27 10.08
N PHE A 29 -8.26 -11.05 10.10
CA PHE A 29 -9.10 -10.57 9.01
C PHE A 29 -8.36 -10.61 7.66
N PHE A 30 -7.13 -10.10 7.59
CA PHE A 30 -6.38 -10.05 6.35
C PHE A 30 -6.00 -11.44 5.84
N ALA A 31 -5.71 -12.38 6.74
CA ALA A 31 -5.47 -13.77 6.38
C ALA A 31 -6.70 -14.41 5.75
N ARG A 32 -7.90 -14.17 6.31
CA ARG A 32 -9.17 -14.71 5.81
C ARG A 32 -9.69 -13.95 4.58
N ALA A 33 -9.42 -12.65 4.48
CA ALA A 33 -9.79 -11.86 3.30
C ALA A 33 -9.11 -12.37 2.03
N GLN A 34 -7.91 -12.98 2.15
CA GLN A 34 -7.22 -13.62 1.03
C GLN A 34 -8.10 -14.67 0.34
N ASP A 35 -8.91 -15.42 1.09
CA ASP A 35 -9.83 -16.42 0.51
C ASP A 35 -10.91 -15.75 -0.37
N CYS A 36 -11.34 -14.53 -0.01
CA CYS A 36 -12.25 -13.73 -0.84
C CYS A 36 -11.57 -13.31 -2.15
N TYR A 37 -10.33 -12.86 -2.08
CA TYR A 37 -9.56 -12.47 -3.26
C TYR A 37 -9.33 -13.66 -4.19
N GLU A 38 -8.82 -14.77 -3.69
CA GLU A 38 -8.56 -15.98 -4.48
C GLU A 38 -9.82 -16.50 -5.20
N ARG A 39 -10.98 -16.31 -4.57
CA ARG A 39 -12.27 -16.75 -5.16
C ARG A 39 -12.78 -15.81 -6.25
N HIS A 40 -12.55 -14.51 -6.11
CA HIS A 40 -13.21 -13.51 -6.95
C HIS A 40 -12.27 -12.72 -7.85
N ASP A 41 -10.95 -12.77 -7.62
CA ASP A 41 -9.93 -12.13 -8.44
C ASP A 41 -8.93 -13.17 -8.97
N PRO A 42 -9.04 -13.59 -10.25
CA PRO A 42 -8.17 -14.61 -10.83
C PRO A 42 -6.69 -14.21 -10.89
N ALA A 43 -6.37 -12.93 -10.77
CA ALA A 43 -5.00 -12.44 -10.77
C ALA A 43 -4.33 -12.53 -9.38
N THR A 44 -5.11 -12.81 -8.34
CA THR A 44 -4.57 -12.93 -6.97
C THR A 44 -3.74 -14.20 -6.80
N PRO A 45 -2.46 -14.09 -6.44
CA PRO A 45 -1.63 -15.25 -6.14
C PRO A 45 -2.19 -16.02 -4.92
N PRO A 46 -2.19 -17.37 -4.94
CA PRO A 46 -2.68 -18.15 -3.83
C PRO A 46 -1.78 -18.00 -2.59
N GLY A 47 -2.39 -17.97 -1.42
CA GLY A 47 -1.70 -17.94 -0.14
C GLY A 47 -0.94 -16.66 0.18
N LEU A 48 -1.21 -15.57 -0.53
CA LEU A 48 -0.56 -14.28 -0.27
C LEU A 48 -0.80 -13.84 1.18
N ARG A 49 0.24 -13.33 1.83
CA ARG A 49 0.18 -12.79 3.19
C ARG A 49 0.88 -11.43 3.24
N LEU A 50 0.37 -10.55 4.08
CA LEU A 50 1.03 -9.28 4.37
C LEU A 50 2.35 -9.55 5.11
N GLN A 51 3.41 -8.89 4.68
CA GLN A 51 4.72 -8.98 5.32
C GLN A 51 4.82 -8.03 6.51
N PRO A 52 5.61 -8.35 7.55
CA PRO A 52 5.97 -7.39 8.59
C PRO A 52 6.67 -6.17 8.00
N SER A 53 6.50 -5.02 8.61
CA SER A 53 7.16 -3.77 8.17
C SER A 53 8.68 -3.88 8.12
N SER A 54 9.27 -4.70 9.01
CA SER A 54 10.71 -4.95 9.05
C SER A 54 11.25 -5.69 7.81
N GLU A 55 10.40 -6.39 7.07
CA GLU A 55 10.77 -7.12 5.86
C GLU A 55 10.56 -6.28 4.56
N ILE A 56 9.91 -5.12 4.69
CA ILE A 56 9.71 -4.22 3.56
C ILE A 56 11.03 -3.51 3.24
N ARG A 57 11.53 -3.69 2.02
CA ARG A 57 12.68 -2.94 1.52
C ARG A 57 12.22 -1.55 1.06
N SER A 58 13.01 -0.53 1.37
CA SER A 58 12.78 0.82 0.86
C SER A 58 13.12 0.91 -0.62
N HIS A 59 12.31 1.63 -1.38
CA HIS A 59 12.52 1.83 -2.81
C HIS A 59 13.48 3.01 -3.06
N THR A 60 14.77 2.83 -2.73
CA THR A 60 15.81 3.86 -2.90
C THR A 60 16.60 3.69 -4.18
N GLU A 61 16.53 2.53 -4.84
CA GLU A 61 17.37 2.18 -5.98
C GLU A 61 17.28 3.22 -7.11
N GLU A 62 16.07 3.72 -7.41
CA GLU A 62 15.90 4.75 -8.45
C GLU A 62 16.62 6.06 -8.16
N PHE A 63 16.82 6.38 -6.88
CA PHE A 63 17.58 7.56 -6.45
C PHE A 63 19.08 7.28 -6.50
N GLU A 64 19.49 6.10 -6.03
CA GLU A 64 20.89 5.67 -5.98
C GLU A 64 21.46 5.50 -7.39
N ASP A 65 20.66 5.02 -8.34
CA ASP A 65 21.03 4.85 -9.74
C ASP A 65 21.07 6.19 -10.52
N CYS A 66 20.55 7.28 -9.96
CA CYS A 66 20.52 8.58 -10.63
C CYS A 66 21.61 9.50 -10.08
N PRO A 67 22.73 9.75 -10.82
CA PRO A 67 23.85 10.54 -10.34
C PRO A 67 23.51 12.01 -10.06
N ARG A 68 22.30 12.43 -10.42
CA ARG A 68 21.82 13.80 -10.19
C ARG A 68 21.19 13.99 -8.80
N PHE A 69 21.04 12.91 -8.02
CA PHE A 69 20.59 12.95 -6.64
C PHE A 69 21.67 12.43 -5.71
N GLY A 70 21.78 13.03 -4.55
CA GLY A 70 22.62 12.60 -3.44
C GLY A 70 21.88 12.77 -2.12
N ASP A 71 22.53 12.38 -1.00
CA ASP A 71 21.97 12.51 0.35
C ASP A 71 20.56 11.93 0.48
N VAL A 72 20.39 10.69 0.05
CA VAL A 72 19.11 9.96 0.18
C VAL A 72 18.85 9.62 1.64
N THR A 73 17.74 10.10 2.18
CA THR A 73 17.30 9.77 3.53
C THR A 73 15.93 9.13 3.51
N VAL A 74 15.70 8.14 4.38
CA VAL A 74 14.42 7.43 4.51
C VAL A 74 13.93 7.57 5.94
N THR A 75 12.72 8.06 6.10
CA THR A 75 12.01 8.08 7.38
C THR A 75 10.80 7.16 7.28
N ARG A 76 10.59 6.28 8.26
CA ARG A 76 9.51 5.29 8.31
C ARG A 76 8.58 5.57 9.47
N CYS A 77 7.28 5.39 9.24
CA CYS A 77 6.25 5.53 10.26
C CYS A 77 5.16 4.48 10.04
N GLU A 78 4.83 3.72 11.08
CA GLU A 78 3.66 2.83 11.05
C GLU A 78 2.42 3.58 11.53
N GLN A 79 1.29 3.30 10.89
CA GLN A 79 0.00 3.86 11.25
C GLN A 79 -1.08 2.77 11.24
N ASP A 80 -1.81 2.66 12.34
CA ASP A 80 -3.00 1.82 12.44
C ASP A 80 -4.25 2.67 12.21
N ILE A 81 -5.08 2.26 11.25
CA ILE A 81 -6.34 2.92 10.93
C ILE A 81 -7.47 1.91 11.10
N THR A 82 -8.45 2.25 11.95
CA THR A 82 -9.64 1.43 12.15
C THR A 82 -10.75 1.88 11.20
N TYR A 83 -11.32 0.90 10.49
CA TYR A 83 -12.38 1.10 9.52
C TYR A 83 -13.65 0.37 9.94
N THR A 84 -14.82 0.96 9.68
CA THR A 84 -16.06 0.22 9.54
C THR A 84 -16.08 -0.52 8.19
N ALA A 85 -17.00 -1.48 8.02
CA ALA A 85 -17.13 -2.19 6.74
C ALA A 85 -17.31 -1.21 5.58
N ASP A 86 -18.22 -0.23 5.68
CA ASP A 86 -18.46 0.75 4.61
C ASP A 86 -17.21 1.54 4.25
N ARG A 87 -16.51 2.07 5.26
CA ARG A 87 -15.29 2.85 5.04
C ARG A 87 -14.19 2.01 4.40
N TYR A 88 -14.04 0.76 4.82
CA TYR A 88 -13.03 -0.11 4.22
C TYR A 88 -13.35 -0.43 2.76
N LEU A 89 -14.61 -0.71 2.45
CA LEU A 89 -15.03 -0.94 1.06
C LEU A 89 -14.84 0.30 0.18
N ASP A 90 -15.03 1.51 0.72
CA ASP A 90 -14.75 2.75 -0.02
C ASP A 90 -13.25 2.85 -0.36
N VAL A 91 -12.36 2.51 0.58
CA VAL A 91 -10.92 2.42 0.29
C VAL A 91 -10.64 1.41 -0.81
N LEU A 92 -11.21 0.20 -0.74
CA LEU A 92 -11.00 -0.84 -1.76
C LEU A 92 -11.46 -0.40 -3.16
N ARG A 93 -12.55 0.38 -3.26
CA ARG A 93 -13.05 0.92 -4.54
C ARG A 93 -12.08 1.91 -5.19
N THR A 94 -11.17 2.50 -4.43
CA THR A 94 -10.16 3.41 -4.98
C THR A 94 -8.98 2.68 -5.65
N TYR A 95 -8.76 1.41 -5.34
CA TYR A 95 -7.62 0.66 -5.86
C TYR A 95 -7.81 0.29 -7.33
N SER A 96 -6.76 0.52 -8.12
CA SER A 96 -6.78 0.25 -9.57
C SER A 96 -7.07 -1.22 -9.88
N GLY A 97 -6.50 -2.17 -9.13
CA GLY A 97 -6.77 -3.60 -9.28
C GLY A 97 -8.25 -3.94 -9.12
N HIS A 98 -8.91 -3.41 -8.08
CA HIS A 98 -10.36 -3.63 -7.88
C HIS A 98 -11.20 -2.99 -8.99
N ARG A 99 -10.77 -1.83 -9.50
CA ARG A 99 -11.46 -1.14 -10.61
C ARG A 99 -11.30 -1.87 -11.93
N ALA A 100 -10.22 -2.62 -12.11
CA ALA A 100 -9.96 -3.43 -13.30
C ALA A 100 -10.83 -4.72 -13.38
N LEU A 101 -11.34 -5.19 -12.23
CA LEU A 101 -12.27 -6.32 -12.22
C LEU A 101 -13.57 -5.98 -12.94
N ASP A 102 -14.17 -6.97 -13.61
CA ASP A 102 -15.52 -6.83 -14.09
C ASP A 102 -16.52 -6.54 -12.95
N SER A 103 -17.65 -5.95 -13.27
CA SER A 103 -18.61 -5.47 -12.27
C SER A 103 -19.15 -6.58 -11.37
N THR A 104 -19.35 -7.78 -11.91
CA THR A 104 -19.90 -8.93 -11.17
C THR A 104 -18.88 -9.46 -10.15
N ARG A 105 -17.64 -9.69 -10.58
CA ARG A 105 -16.56 -10.15 -9.70
C ARG A 105 -16.23 -9.12 -8.62
N ARG A 106 -16.17 -7.85 -9.01
CA ARG A 106 -15.94 -6.77 -8.05
C ARG A 106 -17.04 -6.70 -6.98
N ALA A 107 -18.32 -6.80 -7.39
CA ALA A 107 -19.42 -6.80 -6.44
C ALA A 107 -19.36 -8.02 -5.50
N ALA A 108 -19.05 -9.21 -6.02
CA ALA A 108 -18.92 -10.42 -5.24
C ALA A 108 -17.73 -10.35 -4.24
N LEU A 109 -16.58 -9.83 -4.68
CA LEU A 109 -15.42 -9.61 -3.81
C LEU A 109 -15.77 -8.65 -2.67
N LEU A 110 -16.36 -7.49 -2.98
CA LEU A 110 -16.72 -6.50 -1.97
C LEU A 110 -17.77 -7.03 -0.99
N ALA A 111 -18.74 -7.82 -1.47
CA ALA A 111 -19.73 -8.48 -0.59
C ALA A 111 -19.07 -9.50 0.34
N CYS A 112 -18.15 -10.32 -0.17
CA CYS A 112 -17.39 -11.28 0.63
C CYS A 112 -16.59 -10.59 1.74
N VAL A 113 -15.88 -9.52 1.41
CA VAL A 113 -15.11 -8.72 2.38
C VAL A 113 -16.03 -8.07 3.41
N ARG A 114 -17.17 -7.51 3.00
CA ARG A 114 -18.17 -6.95 3.91
C ARG A 114 -18.64 -7.96 4.93
N ASP A 115 -19.10 -9.12 4.46
CA ASP A 115 -19.58 -10.20 5.31
C ASP A 115 -18.54 -10.65 6.34
N LEU A 116 -17.28 -10.73 5.91
CA LEU A 116 -16.19 -11.08 6.80
C LEU A 116 -15.99 -10.04 7.91
N ILE A 117 -16.07 -8.75 7.59
CA ILE A 117 -15.96 -7.67 8.59
C ILE A 117 -17.16 -7.71 9.55
N GLU A 118 -18.37 -7.77 9.01
CA GLU A 118 -19.60 -7.67 9.83
C GLU A 118 -19.82 -8.90 10.70
N LYS A 119 -19.67 -10.10 10.13
CA LYS A 119 -19.97 -11.36 10.84
C LYS A 119 -18.76 -11.90 11.61
N GLY A 120 -17.55 -11.66 11.13
CA GLY A 120 -16.33 -12.21 11.70
C GLY A 120 -15.59 -11.28 12.66
N HIS A 121 -15.79 -9.96 12.53
CA HIS A 121 -14.98 -8.96 13.26
C HIS A 121 -15.82 -7.82 13.88
N GLY A 122 -17.09 -8.07 14.17
CA GLY A 122 -17.96 -7.10 14.86
C GLY A 122 -18.13 -5.76 14.13
N GLY A 123 -18.06 -5.76 12.80
CA GLY A 123 -18.27 -4.62 11.95
C GLY A 123 -17.08 -3.65 11.83
N ARG A 124 -15.93 -3.97 12.40
CA ARG A 124 -14.72 -3.13 12.37
C ARG A 124 -13.46 -3.95 12.18
N ILE A 125 -12.49 -3.37 11.45
CA ILE A 125 -11.14 -3.92 11.33
C ILE A 125 -10.12 -2.78 11.45
N THR A 126 -8.93 -3.12 11.92
CA THR A 126 -7.79 -2.20 11.97
C THR A 126 -6.74 -2.66 10.95
N LYS A 127 -6.35 -1.76 10.06
CA LYS A 127 -5.32 -1.99 9.07
C LYS A 127 -4.06 -1.22 9.42
N ARG A 128 -2.93 -1.91 9.37
CA ARG A 128 -1.61 -1.28 9.51
C ARG A 128 -1.04 -0.90 8.16
N TYR A 129 -0.53 0.32 8.11
CA TYR A 129 0.24 0.86 6.99
C TYR A 129 1.65 1.17 7.46
N LEU A 130 2.61 1.00 6.57
CA LEU A 130 3.94 1.56 6.70
C LEU A 130 4.07 2.70 5.70
N HIS A 131 4.31 3.90 6.17
CA HIS A 131 4.62 5.05 5.34
C HIS A 131 6.13 5.27 5.32
N GLU A 132 6.69 5.46 4.13
CA GLU A 132 8.08 5.85 3.95
C GLU A 132 8.11 7.24 3.32
N LEU A 133 8.87 8.14 3.91
CA LEU A 133 9.26 9.40 3.30
C LEU A 133 10.72 9.27 2.84
N ILE A 134 10.92 9.28 1.54
CA ILE A 134 12.23 9.24 0.90
C ILE A 134 12.54 10.65 0.42
N VAL A 135 13.64 11.23 0.90
CA VAL A 135 14.09 12.57 0.51
C VAL A 135 15.47 12.48 -0.09
N ALA A 136 15.64 13.05 -1.28
CA ALA A 136 16.92 13.15 -1.96
C ALA A 136 17.20 14.60 -2.38
N THR A 137 18.46 15.01 -2.31
CA THR A 137 18.89 16.36 -2.69
C THR A 137 19.44 16.32 -4.11
N ARG A 138 18.96 17.25 -4.97
CA ARG A 138 19.57 17.43 -6.30
C ARG A 138 20.98 17.96 -6.14
N VAL A 139 21.96 17.20 -6.62
CA VAL A 139 23.37 17.64 -6.70
C VAL A 139 23.62 18.46 -7.96
N THR A 140 24.61 19.33 -7.90
CA THR A 140 25.12 20.03 -9.08
C THR A 140 26.07 19.08 -9.81
N PRO A 141 26.03 19.00 -11.14
CA PRO A 141 27.01 18.27 -11.91
C PRO A 141 28.41 18.78 -11.67
#